data_89096fe6cce9299229f9f07b7c97e9cd
#
_entry.id   89096fe6cce9299229f9f07b7c97e9cd
#
_cell.length_a   1.000
_cell.length_b   1.000
_cell.length_c   1.000
_cell.angle_alpha   90.00
_cell.angle_beta   90.00
_cell.angle_gamma   90.00
#
_symmetry.space_group_name_H-M   'P 1'
#
loop_
_entity.id
_entity.type
_entity.pdbx_description
1 polymer ?
#
loop_
_entity_poly.entity_id
_entity_poly.type
_entity_poly.pdbx_seq_one_letter_code
_entity_poly.pdbx_strand_id
1 'polypeptide(L)'
;MENYFHLQMDQKQVGAISNLGLAHIGDGVFELLTRSWLCAHERLTVGRMHKDTISMVQAKAQARFADKLLPLLSEDEKAYYRRGKNSHVHAVPKSCTPAEYAKATGLEALFGAMYLLGRTDRLNELFVTVMEELYGI
;
A
#
# COMPACT_ATOMS: atom_id res chain seq x y z
N MET A 1 11.15 17.34 18.49
CA MET A 1 11.41 15.95 18.12
C MET A 1 10.57 15.58 16.91
N GLU A 2 11.18 15.00 15.93
CA GLU A 2 10.47 14.53 14.75
C GLU A 2 9.51 13.39 15.11
N ASN A 3 8.28 13.47 14.64
CA ASN A 3 7.30 12.40 14.84
C ASN A 3 7.20 11.57 13.57
N TYR A 4 7.73 10.37 13.58
CA TYR A 4 7.77 9.51 12.40
C TYR A 4 6.42 8.89 12.04
N PHE A 5 5.40 9.01 12.90
CA PHE A 5 4.03 8.68 12.50
C PHE A 5 3.34 9.81 11.72
N HIS A 6 3.90 11.01 11.75
CA HIS A 6 3.32 12.19 11.13
C HIS A 6 4.38 13.00 10.38
N LEU A 7 5.09 12.33 9.49
CA LEU A 7 6.05 12.98 8.62
C LEU A 7 5.32 13.88 7.61
N GLN A 8 5.96 14.97 7.22
CA GLN A 8 5.46 15.90 6.22
C GLN A 8 6.61 16.33 5.30
N MET A 9 7.11 15.39 4.52
CA MET A 9 8.12 15.67 3.50
C MET A 9 7.45 16.41 2.33
N ASP A 10 8.21 17.23 1.62
CA ASP A 10 7.69 17.89 0.43
C ASP A 10 7.81 17.00 -0.81
N GLN A 11 7.16 17.42 -1.91
CA GLN A 11 7.15 16.64 -3.15
C GLN A 11 8.55 16.46 -3.74
N LYS A 12 9.45 17.42 -3.57
CA LYS A 12 10.82 17.32 -4.05
C LYS A 12 11.59 16.25 -3.29
N GLN A 13 11.44 16.23 -1.97
CA GLN A 13 12.10 15.23 -1.11
C GLN A 13 11.60 13.82 -1.44
N VAL A 14 10.29 13.65 -1.55
CA VAL A 14 9.68 12.35 -1.88
C VAL A 14 10.05 11.95 -3.31
N GLY A 15 10.03 12.89 -4.24
CA GLY A 15 10.43 12.65 -5.63
C GLY A 15 11.87 12.18 -5.80
N ALA A 16 12.75 12.53 -4.85
CA ALA A 16 14.15 12.10 -4.87
C ALA A 16 14.37 10.67 -4.35
N ILE A 17 13.38 10.07 -3.70
CA ILE A 17 13.46 8.69 -3.23
C ILE A 17 13.27 7.75 -4.43
N SER A 18 14.04 6.67 -4.47
CA SER A 18 13.92 5.69 -5.56
C SER A 18 12.52 5.03 -5.58
N ASN A 19 12.12 4.55 -6.74
CA ASN A 19 10.81 3.88 -6.88
C ASN A 19 10.67 2.70 -5.92
N LEU A 20 11.71 1.88 -5.82
CA LEU A 20 11.71 0.74 -4.89
C LEU A 20 11.86 1.17 -3.45
N GLY A 21 12.48 2.32 -3.18
CA GLY A 21 12.53 2.91 -1.84
C GLY A 21 11.15 3.33 -1.35
N LEU A 22 10.35 3.93 -2.23
CA LEU A 22 8.95 4.26 -1.92
C LEU A 22 8.14 2.99 -1.67
N ALA A 23 8.32 1.96 -2.49
CA ALA A 23 7.63 0.68 -2.30
C ALA A 23 8.03 0.00 -1.00
N HIS A 24 9.30 0.12 -0.60
CA HIS A 24 9.80 -0.45 0.65
C HIS A 24 9.07 0.13 1.87
N ILE A 25 8.95 1.46 1.93
CA ILE A 25 8.22 2.08 3.04
C ILE A 25 6.72 1.77 2.93
N GLY A 26 6.17 1.76 1.72
CA GLY A 26 4.76 1.47 1.48
C GLY A 26 4.35 0.06 1.84
N ASP A 27 5.24 -0.92 1.72
CA ASP A 27 5.03 -2.28 2.19
C ASP A 27 4.72 -2.28 3.70
N GLY A 28 5.54 -1.58 4.48
CA GLY A 28 5.31 -1.44 5.92
C GLY A 28 4.03 -0.70 6.24
N VAL A 29 3.73 0.36 5.52
CA VAL A 29 2.51 1.16 5.72
C VAL A 29 1.26 0.34 5.43
N PHE A 30 1.23 -0.37 4.31
CA PHE A 30 0.09 -1.21 3.94
C PHE A 30 -0.13 -2.32 4.95
N GLU A 31 0.94 -2.96 5.40
CA GLU A 31 0.84 -4.02 6.40
C GLU A 31 0.36 -3.49 7.74
N LEU A 32 0.85 -2.33 8.18
CA LEU A 32 0.39 -1.71 9.43
C LEU A 32 -1.11 -1.38 9.35
N LEU A 33 -1.57 -0.79 8.25
CA LEU A 33 -2.98 -0.51 8.04
C LEU A 33 -3.83 -1.78 8.06
N THR A 34 -3.37 -2.83 7.38
CA THR A 34 -4.06 -4.12 7.33
C THR A 34 -4.17 -4.75 8.73
N ARG A 35 -3.07 -4.77 9.46
CA ARG A 35 -3.05 -5.32 10.83
C ARG A 35 -3.95 -4.50 11.76
N SER A 36 -3.92 -3.17 11.63
CA SER A 36 -4.78 -2.28 12.42
C SER A 36 -6.26 -2.52 12.12
N TRP A 37 -6.60 -2.68 10.84
CA TRP A 37 -7.97 -2.95 10.40
C TRP A 37 -8.46 -4.29 10.98
N LEU A 38 -7.64 -5.33 10.92
CA LEU A 38 -7.98 -6.63 11.48
C LEU A 38 -8.20 -6.55 12.98
N CYS A 39 -7.31 -5.87 13.70
CA CYS A 39 -7.47 -5.68 15.15
C CYS A 39 -8.75 -4.95 15.51
N ALA A 40 -9.15 -3.98 14.70
CA ALA A 40 -10.34 -3.17 14.97
C ALA A 40 -11.64 -3.90 14.65
N HIS A 41 -11.65 -4.78 13.64
CA HIS A 41 -12.86 -5.43 13.14
C HIS A 41 -13.00 -6.87 13.58
N GLU A 42 -11.92 -7.55 13.89
CA GLU A 42 -11.93 -8.98 14.19
C GLU A 42 -11.52 -9.24 15.64
N ARG A 43 -12.33 -9.99 16.35
CA ARG A 43 -12.05 -10.41 17.73
C ARG A 43 -11.45 -11.82 17.70
N LEU A 44 -10.41 -11.99 16.92
CA LEU A 44 -9.80 -13.29 16.67
C LEU A 44 -8.50 -13.45 17.44
N THR A 45 -8.05 -14.70 17.51
CA THR A 45 -6.76 -15.03 18.08
C THR A 45 -5.63 -14.42 17.26
N VAL A 46 -4.46 -14.27 17.88
CA VAL A 46 -3.23 -13.82 17.20
C VAL A 46 -2.92 -14.68 15.96
N GLY A 47 -3.14 -16.00 16.08
CA GLY A 47 -2.88 -16.92 14.96
C GLY A 47 -3.78 -16.66 13.76
N ARG A 48 -5.06 -16.34 13.99
CA ARG A 48 -6.00 -16.05 12.92
C ARG A 48 -5.69 -14.70 12.27
N MET A 49 -5.38 -13.67 13.07
CA MET A 49 -5.00 -12.36 12.56
C MET A 49 -3.74 -12.45 11.70
N HIS A 50 -2.76 -13.24 12.14
CA HIS A 50 -1.53 -13.45 11.37
C HIS A 50 -1.81 -14.09 10.01
N LYS A 51 -2.65 -15.12 9.99
CA LYS A 51 -3.04 -15.80 8.75
C LYS A 51 -3.77 -14.86 7.78
N ASP A 52 -4.72 -14.07 8.30
CA ASP A 52 -5.46 -13.10 7.49
C ASP A 52 -4.55 -12.00 6.97
N THR A 53 -3.61 -11.51 7.79
CA THR A 53 -2.62 -10.53 7.35
C THR A 53 -1.82 -11.06 6.16
N ILE A 54 -1.25 -12.26 6.28
CA ILE A 54 -0.49 -12.87 5.19
C ILE A 54 -1.33 -12.95 3.92
N SER A 55 -2.58 -13.37 4.02
CA SER A 55 -3.49 -13.46 2.88
C SER A 55 -3.72 -12.10 2.21
N MET A 56 -3.86 -11.04 2.99
CA MET A 56 -4.20 -9.70 2.48
C MET A 56 -3.01 -8.92 1.95
N VAL A 57 -1.78 -9.23 2.40
CA VAL A 57 -0.58 -8.51 1.94
C VAL A 57 0.18 -9.24 0.82
N GLN A 58 -0.31 -10.38 0.35
CA GLN A 58 0.28 -11.05 -0.80
C GLN A 58 0.12 -10.21 -2.05
N ALA A 59 1.07 -10.34 -2.98
CA ALA A 59 1.07 -9.56 -4.22
C ALA A 59 -0.22 -9.72 -5.03
N LYS A 60 -0.79 -10.93 -5.06
CA LYS A 60 -2.06 -11.18 -5.75
C LYS A 60 -3.22 -10.42 -5.13
N ALA A 61 -3.31 -10.37 -3.80
CA ALA A 61 -4.34 -9.61 -3.10
C ALA A 61 -4.11 -8.11 -3.25
N GLN A 62 -2.88 -7.65 -3.18
CA GLN A 62 -2.52 -6.26 -3.40
C GLN A 62 -2.85 -5.80 -4.83
N ALA A 63 -2.66 -6.66 -5.82
CA ALA A 63 -3.04 -6.37 -7.21
C ALA A 63 -4.55 -6.14 -7.32
N ARG A 64 -5.35 -6.96 -6.67
CA ARG A 64 -6.81 -6.79 -6.61
C ARG A 64 -7.18 -5.48 -5.91
N PHE A 65 -6.50 -5.18 -4.82
CA PHE A 65 -6.68 -3.91 -4.09
C PHE A 65 -6.39 -2.72 -5.02
N ALA A 66 -5.28 -2.78 -5.75
CA ALA A 66 -4.88 -1.73 -6.69
C ALA A 66 -5.93 -1.52 -7.79
N ASP A 67 -6.49 -2.59 -8.34
CA ASP A 67 -7.52 -2.50 -9.38
C ASP A 67 -8.75 -1.73 -8.88
N LYS A 68 -9.15 -1.95 -7.63
CA LYS A 68 -10.27 -1.24 -7.02
C LYS A 68 -9.93 0.20 -6.67
N LEU A 69 -8.67 0.44 -6.32
CA LEU A 69 -8.19 1.75 -5.90
C LEU A 69 -8.03 2.73 -7.07
N LEU A 70 -7.55 2.25 -8.21
CA LEU A 70 -7.16 3.09 -9.34
C LEU A 70 -8.23 4.10 -9.77
N PRO A 71 -9.53 3.76 -9.88
CA PRO A 71 -10.55 4.71 -10.27
C PRO A 71 -10.74 5.87 -9.29
N LEU A 72 -10.26 5.74 -8.05
CA LEU A 72 -10.42 6.73 -7.00
C LEU A 72 -9.26 7.73 -6.94
N LEU A 73 -8.16 7.45 -7.65
CA LEU A 73 -6.92 8.21 -7.52
C LEU A 73 -6.96 9.51 -8.34
N SER A 74 -6.35 10.56 -7.76
CA SER A 74 -6.02 11.78 -8.49
C SER A 74 -4.87 11.51 -9.46
N GLU A 75 -4.60 12.45 -10.36
CA GLU A 75 -3.47 12.34 -11.30
C GLU A 75 -2.13 12.30 -10.59
N ASP A 76 -1.97 13.07 -9.52
CA ASP A 76 -0.77 13.09 -8.69
C ASP A 76 -0.56 11.71 -8.02
N GLU A 77 -1.62 11.14 -7.47
CA GLU A 77 -1.60 9.82 -6.86
C GLU A 77 -1.27 8.72 -7.88
N LYS A 78 -1.87 8.79 -9.06
CA LYS A 78 -1.58 7.86 -10.15
C LYS A 78 -0.11 7.91 -10.58
N ALA A 79 0.51 9.08 -10.53
CA ALA A 79 1.92 9.23 -10.89
C ALA A 79 2.83 8.42 -9.94
N TYR A 80 2.57 8.47 -8.65
CA TYR A 80 3.32 7.65 -7.69
C TYR A 80 3.08 6.16 -7.90
N TYR A 81 1.83 5.78 -8.15
CA TYR A 81 1.50 4.40 -8.47
C TYR A 81 2.27 3.91 -9.69
N ARG A 82 2.28 4.70 -10.77
CA ARG A 82 2.99 4.33 -12.00
C ARG A 82 4.49 4.18 -11.79
N ARG A 83 5.08 5.00 -10.93
CA ARG A 83 6.52 4.89 -10.62
C ARG A 83 6.86 3.51 -10.08
N GLY A 84 6.05 2.99 -9.15
CA GLY A 84 6.26 1.65 -8.61
C GLY A 84 5.93 0.57 -9.63
N LYS A 85 4.79 0.68 -10.30
CA LYS A 85 4.33 -0.28 -11.30
C LYS A 85 5.34 -0.47 -12.43
N ASN A 86 5.99 0.61 -12.85
CA ASN A 86 6.93 0.60 -13.97
C ASN A 86 8.39 0.37 -13.53
N SER A 87 8.64 0.12 -12.25
CA SER A 87 9.97 -0.21 -11.78
C SER A 87 10.38 -1.60 -12.28
N HIS A 88 11.68 -1.73 -12.61
CA HIS A 88 12.21 -3.01 -13.07
C HIS A 88 12.59 -3.86 -11.86
N VAL A 89 12.04 -5.07 -11.79
CA VAL A 89 12.41 -6.05 -10.78
C VAL A 89 12.98 -7.27 -11.47
N HIS A 90 14.04 -7.84 -10.92
CA HIS A 90 14.76 -8.95 -11.51
C HIS A 90 14.11 -10.30 -11.24
N ALA A 91 13.33 -10.42 -10.17
CA ALA A 91 12.71 -11.67 -9.78
C ALA A 91 11.27 -11.43 -9.35
N VAL A 92 10.36 -12.26 -9.86
CA VAL A 92 8.95 -12.25 -9.52
C VAL A 92 8.65 -13.51 -8.73
N PRO A 93 7.98 -13.42 -7.56
CA PRO A 93 7.56 -14.62 -6.83
C PRO A 93 6.71 -15.56 -7.68
N LYS A 94 6.86 -16.86 -7.49
CA LYS A 94 6.08 -17.85 -8.24
C LYS A 94 4.60 -17.83 -7.90
N SER A 95 4.22 -17.23 -6.78
CA SER A 95 2.84 -17.17 -6.30
C SER A 95 1.97 -16.13 -7.01
N CYS A 96 2.56 -15.33 -7.90
CA CYS A 96 1.83 -14.30 -8.64
C CYS A 96 2.39 -14.13 -10.04
N THR A 97 1.63 -13.46 -10.92
CA THR A 97 2.09 -13.11 -12.25
C THR A 97 2.96 -11.85 -12.22
N PRO A 98 3.78 -11.61 -13.26
CA PRO A 98 4.51 -10.33 -13.37
C PRO A 98 3.59 -9.11 -13.32
N ALA A 99 2.41 -9.19 -13.93
CA ALA A 99 1.44 -8.08 -13.89
C ALA A 99 0.92 -7.84 -12.49
N GLU A 100 0.60 -8.89 -11.74
CA GLU A 100 0.17 -8.77 -10.35
C GLU A 100 1.26 -8.18 -9.48
N TYR A 101 2.49 -8.62 -9.66
CA TYR A 101 3.63 -8.12 -8.90
C TYR A 101 3.87 -6.62 -9.17
N ALA A 102 3.77 -6.21 -10.45
CA ALA A 102 3.91 -4.80 -10.83
C ALA A 102 2.83 -3.93 -10.17
N LYS A 103 1.59 -4.37 -10.14
CA LYS A 103 0.48 -3.66 -9.48
C LYS A 103 0.71 -3.56 -7.97
N ALA A 104 1.18 -4.64 -7.35
CA ALA A 104 1.51 -4.64 -5.92
C ALA A 104 2.61 -3.64 -5.60
N THR A 105 3.67 -3.61 -6.41
CA THR A 105 4.77 -2.64 -6.24
C THR A 105 4.28 -1.21 -6.43
N GLY A 106 3.38 -0.98 -7.40
CA GLY A 106 2.75 0.32 -7.61
C GLY A 106 1.94 0.77 -6.42
N LEU A 107 1.14 -0.12 -5.85
CA LEU A 107 0.37 0.15 -4.64
C LEU A 107 1.27 0.54 -3.48
N GLU A 108 2.33 -0.22 -3.27
CA GLU A 108 3.29 0.06 -2.21
C GLU A 108 3.97 1.41 -2.40
N ALA A 109 4.40 1.74 -3.62
CA ALA A 109 5.03 3.03 -3.90
C ALA A 109 4.07 4.19 -3.63
N LEU A 110 2.80 4.06 -4.01
CA LEU A 110 1.78 5.06 -3.72
C LEU A 110 1.61 5.24 -2.21
N PHE A 111 1.44 4.15 -1.47
CA PHE A 111 1.23 4.22 -0.02
C PHE A 111 2.45 4.81 0.69
N GLY A 112 3.65 4.44 0.25
CA GLY A 112 4.88 5.02 0.79
C GLY A 112 4.97 6.52 0.55
N ALA A 113 4.68 6.98 -0.67
CA ALA A 113 4.71 8.38 -1.01
C ALA A 113 3.71 9.20 -0.20
N MET A 114 2.47 8.72 -0.10
CA MET A 114 1.42 9.42 0.64
C MET A 114 1.73 9.52 2.13
N TYR A 115 2.28 8.46 2.71
CA TYR A 115 2.71 8.46 4.10
C TYR A 115 3.80 9.52 4.33
N LEU A 116 4.83 9.51 3.49
CA LEU A 116 5.95 10.44 3.63
C LEU A 116 5.53 11.89 3.41
N LEU A 117 4.59 12.14 2.51
CA LEU A 117 4.03 13.48 2.26
C LEU A 117 3.11 13.97 3.38
N GLY A 118 2.78 13.12 4.34
CA GLY A 118 1.84 13.47 5.40
C GLY A 118 0.37 13.43 4.99
N ARG A 119 0.04 12.81 3.87
CA ARG A 119 -1.34 12.69 3.37
C ARG A 119 -2.04 11.47 4.01
N THR A 120 -1.95 11.36 5.33
CA THR A 120 -2.42 10.18 6.05
C THR A 120 -3.94 10.07 6.10
N ASP A 121 -4.65 11.20 6.17
CA ASP A 121 -6.12 11.18 6.14
C ASP A 121 -6.64 10.66 4.80
N ARG A 122 -6.07 11.15 3.71
CA ARG A 122 -6.42 10.67 2.38
C ARG A 122 -6.06 9.21 2.18
N LEU A 123 -4.89 8.81 2.67
CA LEU A 123 -4.43 7.42 2.60
C LEU A 123 -5.40 6.49 3.33
N ASN A 124 -5.83 6.89 4.53
CA ASN A 124 -6.80 6.13 5.31
C ASN A 124 -8.15 6.03 4.60
N GLU A 125 -8.63 7.14 4.04
CA GLU A 125 -9.88 7.17 3.27
C GLU A 125 -9.85 6.17 2.11
N LEU A 126 -8.77 6.19 1.32
CA LEU A 126 -8.60 5.27 0.20
C LEU A 126 -8.55 3.82 0.68
N PHE A 127 -7.76 3.56 1.73
CA PHE A 127 -7.61 2.22 2.28
C PHE A 127 -8.95 1.66 2.76
N VAL A 128 -9.66 2.42 3.57
CA VAL A 128 -10.95 1.97 4.15
C VAL A 128 -11.98 1.74 3.05
N THR A 129 -12.07 2.65 2.07
CA THR A 129 -13.03 2.52 0.97
C THR A 129 -12.84 1.19 0.21
N VAL A 130 -11.58 0.86 -0.11
CA VAL A 130 -11.30 -0.39 -0.83
C VAL A 130 -11.49 -1.62 0.06
N MET A 131 -11.08 -1.54 1.33
CA MET A 131 -11.28 -2.64 2.27
C MET A 131 -12.75 -2.98 2.45
N GLU A 132 -13.60 -1.96 2.57
CA GLU A 132 -15.04 -2.16 2.66
C GLU A 132 -15.60 -2.84 1.42
N GLU A 133 -15.15 -2.42 0.24
CA GLU A 133 -15.60 -3.02 -1.02
C GLU A 133 -15.17 -4.47 -1.16
N LEU A 134 -13.92 -4.78 -0.81
CA LEU A 134 -13.35 -6.12 -1.01
C LEU A 134 -13.79 -7.14 0.06
N TYR A 135 -13.89 -6.70 1.31
CA TYR A 135 -14.07 -7.61 2.44
C TYR A 135 -15.36 -7.38 3.21
N GLY A 136 -16.09 -6.34 2.85
CA GLY A 136 -17.29 -5.95 3.57
C GLY A 136 -16.98 -5.38 4.95
N ILE A 137 -18.00 -4.90 5.60
CA ILE A 137 -17.95 -4.53 7.02
C ILE A 137 -19.25 -4.91 7.67
#